data_45c3c8a578622799443f555130d02613
#
_entry.id   45c3c8a578622799443f555130d02613
#
_cell.length_a   1.000
_cell.length_b   1.000
_cell.length_c   1.000
_cell.angle_alpha   90.00
_cell.angle_beta   90.00
_cell.angle_gamma   90.00
#
_symmetry.space_group_name_H-M   'P 1'
#
loop_
_entity.id
_entity.type
_entity.pdbx_description
1 polymer ?
#
loop_
_entity_poly.entity_id
_entity_poly.type
_entity_poly.pdbx_seq_one_letter_code
_entity_poly.pdbx_strand_id
1 'polypeptide(L)'
;MEEFEAIEWLQAKIWGTALGVTPGIFLFIIAKEGGVVLLALDNGEPVGFNYGIIGLAEGNRVKLASHQTGVLPAYQDRGLGRRLKLVQRKAALAKNLDRITWTFDPLQWRNARLNLSKLGAVCNTYVPNLYGEMEDVLNQGLPSDRFNVDWWLSSEHVVRRLEGQTIAPDLSSLDCPVLNAATTSKHGFALPPDSCDLPLGQFCLVEVPTDIAILKRKAPDIALQWRLQTRKIFTAAFSTGYTAVDLLRRQGRNYYLLQLDWKLSSPEDTKK
;
A
#
# COMPACT_ATOMS: atom_id res chain seq x y z
N MET A 1 -29.33 -5.88 -3.73
CA MET A 1 -28.61 -6.15 -5.01
C MET A 1 -28.13 -4.86 -5.64
N GLU A 2 -28.95 -3.85 -5.73
CA GLU A 2 -28.61 -2.54 -6.34
C GLU A 2 -27.29 -1.93 -5.85
N GLU A 3 -27.00 -2.01 -4.54
CA GLU A 3 -25.73 -1.50 -3.98
C GLU A 3 -24.49 -2.29 -4.48
N PHE A 4 -24.62 -3.60 -4.69
CA PHE A 4 -23.53 -4.42 -5.22
C PHE A 4 -23.31 -4.17 -6.72
N GLU A 5 -24.39 -3.96 -7.48
CA GLU A 5 -24.34 -3.55 -8.89
C GLU A 5 -23.72 -2.15 -9.03
N ALA A 6 -23.99 -1.24 -8.09
CA ALA A 6 -23.33 0.07 -8.04
C ALA A 6 -21.81 -0.05 -7.82
N ILE A 7 -21.35 -1.00 -7.02
CA ILE A 7 -19.90 -1.28 -6.85
C ILE A 7 -19.32 -1.87 -8.14
N GLU A 8 -20.01 -2.76 -8.81
CA GLU A 8 -19.60 -3.30 -10.10
C GLU A 8 -19.42 -2.19 -11.15
N TRP A 9 -20.42 -1.29 -11.24
CA TRP A 9 -20.33 -0.11 -12.09
C TRP A 9 -19.15 0.81 -11.74
N LEU A 10 -18.91 1.07 -10.45
CA LEU A 10 -17.76 1.88 -9.99
C LEU A 10 -16.42 1.26 -10.41
N GLN A 11 -16.27 -0.06 -10.31
CA GLN A 11 -15.05 -0.75 -10.75
C GLN A 11 -14.78 -0.47 -12.23
N ALA A 12 -15.78 -0.67 -13.10
CA ALA A 12 -15.66 -0.41 -14.53
C ALA A 12 -15.33 1.06 -14.85
N LYS A 13 -15.91 2.01 -14.11
CA LYS A 13 -15.64 3.46 -14.26
C LYS A 13 -14.24 3.87 -13.81
N ILE A 14 -13.71 3.25 -12.76
CA ILE A 14 -12.42 3.64 -12.17
C ILE A 14 -11.25 3.04 -12.95
N TRP A 15 -11.37 1.79 -13.41
CA TRP A 15 -10.26 1.09 -14.07
C TRP A 15 -10.40 0.95 -15.57
N GLY A 16 -11.50 1.40 -16.16
CA GLY A 16 -11.68 1.54 -17.62
C GLY A 16 -11.83 0.24 -18.39
N THR A 17 -11.86 -0.92 -17.74
CA THR A 17 -12.03 -2.22 -18.39
C THR A 17 -13.07 -3.07 -17.67
N ALA A 18 -13.75 -3.95 -18.42
CA ALA A 18 -14.60 -4.98 -17.84
C ALA A 18 -13.79 -6.17 -17.28
N LEU A 19 -12.48 -6.26 -17.61
CA LEU A 19 -11.59 -7.30 -17.12
C LEU A 19 -11.20 -7.00 -15.67
N GLY A 20 -11.41 -7.97 -14.77
CA GLY A 20 -11.10 -7.84 -13.35
C GLY A 20 -12.18 -7.15 -12.52
N VAL A 21 -13.35 -6.86 -13.07
CA VAL A 21 -14.53 -6.42 -12.32
C VAL A 21 -15.07 -7.60 -11.52
N THR A 22 -15.22 -7.44 -10.22
CA THR A 22 -15.88 -8.43 -9.37
C THR A 22 -17.39 -8.28 -9.50
N PRO A 23 -18.11 -9.30 -9.98
CA PRO A 23 -19.56 -9.22 -10.15
C PRO A 23 -20.31 -8.96 -8.84
N GLY A 24 -21.42 -8.23 -8.91
CA GLY A 24 -22.25 -7.88 -7.75
C GLY A 24 -22.69 -9.09 -6.94
N ILE A 25 -22.99 -10.21 -7.61
CA ILE A 25 -23.35 -11.47 -6.94
C ILE A 25 -22.21 -12.01 -6.05
N PHE A 26 -20.93 -11.86 -6.45
CA PHE A 26 -19.79 -12.24 -5.62
C PHE A 26 -19.62 -11.29 -4.42
N LEU A 27 -19.84 -10.00 -4.62
CA LEU A 27 -19.83 -9.02 -3.53
C LEU A 27 -20.90 -9.33 -2.49
N PHE A 28 -22.10 -9.72 -2.92
CA PHE A 28 -23.17 -10.20 -2.05
C PHE A 28 -22.73 -11.45 -1.25
N ILE A 29 -22.13 -12.44 -1.90
CA ILE A 29 -21.62 -13.64 -1.23
C ILE A 29 -20.54 -13.27 -0.21
N ILE A 30 -19.61 -12.40 -0.57
CA ILE A 30 -18.56 -11.90 0.36
C ILE A 30 -19.21 -11.28 1.61
N ALA A 31 -20.19 -10.41 1.43
CA ALA A 31 -20.87 -9.77 2.55
C ALA A 31 -21.63 -10.79 3.42
N LYS A 32 -22.33 -11.74 2.79
CA LYS A 32 -23.09 -12.81 3.46
C LYS A 32 -22.17 -13.73 4.28
N GLU A 33 -21.00 -14.07 3.76
CA GLU A 33 -20.03 -14.97 4.40
C GLU A 33 -19.10 -14.24 5.39
N GLY A 34 -19.47 -13.04 5.82
CA GLY A 34 -18.79 -12.32 6.90
C GLY A 34 -17.66 -11.39 6.43
N GLY A 35 -17.41 -11.26 5.14
CA GLY A 35 -16.53 -10.24 4.59
C GLY A 35 -17.07 -8.83 4.85
N VAL A 36 -16.34 -7.83 4.40
CA VAL A 36 -16.71 -6.42 4.53
C VAL A 36 -16.85 -5.83 3.13
N VAL A 37 -18.04 -5.32 2.81
CA VAL A 37 -18.32 -4.62 1.55
C VAL A 37 -18.90 -3.24 1.90
N LEU A 38 -18.28 -2.18 1.37
CA LEU A 38 -18.60 -0.79 1.68
C LEU A 38 -18.86 -0.02 0.38
N LEU A 39 -19.94 0.72 0.34
CA LEU A 39 -20.27 1.68 -0.69
C LEU A 39 -20.28 3.09 -0.08
N ALA A 40 -19.60 4.04 -0.69
CA ALA A 40 -19.64 5.44 -0.33
C ALA A 40 -20.57 6.18 -1.27
N LEU A 41 -21.48 6.94 -0.69
CA LEU A 41 -22.46 7.77 -1.40
C LEU A 41 -22.19 9.25 -1.12
N ASP A 42 -22.42 10.09 -2.13
CA ASP A 42 -22.52 11.54 -2.03
C ASP A 42 -23.86 11.97 -2.59
N ASN A 43 -24.74 12.52 -1.74
CA ASN A 43 -26.14 12.86 -2.10
C ASN A 43 -26.91 11.71 -2.79
N GLY A 44 -26.67 10.47 -2.36
CA GLY A 44 -27.28 9.28 -2.94
C GLY A 44 -26.53 8.66 -4.12
N GLU A 45 -25.54 9.36 -4.69
CA GLU A 45 -24.76 8.88 -5.82
C GLU A 45 -23.54 8.06 -5.39
N PRO A 46 -23.25 6.89 -5.99
CA PRO A 46 -22.10 6.06 -5.68
C PRO A 46 -20.80 6.74 -6.14
N VAL A 47 -19.88 6.97 -5.19
CA VAL A 47 -18.62 7.73 -5.45
C VAL A 47 -17.36 6.94 -5.10
N GLY A 48 -17.49 5.84 -4.38
CA GLY A 48 -16.35 5.00 -4.01
C GLY A 48 -16.79 3.73 -3.30
N PHE A 49 -15.88 2.79 -3.21
CA PHE A 49 -16.12 1.51 -2.56
C PHE A 49 -14.85 0.91 -1.95
N ASN A 50 -15.05 -0.05 -1.05
CA ASN A 50 -14.01 -0.93 -0.56
C ASN A 50 -14.62 -2.28 -0.21
N TYR A 51 -13.92 -3.38 -0.50
CA TYR A 51 -14.32 -4.68 0.01
C TYR A 51 -13.14 -5.55 0.40
N GLY A 52 -13.42 -6.52 1.25
CA GLY A 52 -12.45 -7.50 1.73
C GLY A 52 -13.12 -8.83 2.08
N ILE A 53 -12.38 -9.89 1.92
CA ILE A 53 -12.77 -11.29 2.05
C ILE A 53 -12.19 -11.82 3.36
N ILE A 54 -12.94 -12.66 4.07
CA ILE A 54 -12.40 -13.44 5.19
C ILE A 54 -11.37 -14.43 4.64
N GLY A 55 -10.19 -14.43 5.21
CA GLY A 55 -9.10 -15.32 4.83
C GLY A 55 -8.34 -15.82 6.05
N LEU A 56 -7.43 -16.77 5.81
CA LEU A 56 -6.54 -17.30 6.84
C LEU A 56 -5.15 -16.68 6.73
N ALA A 57 -4.56 -16.41 7.86
CA ALA A 57 -3.16 -16.10 8.03
C ALA A 57 -2.41 -17.35 8.53
N GLU A 58 -1.10 -17.21 8.65
CA GLU A 58 -0.24 -18.22 9.23
C GLU A 58 -0.76 -18.65 10.63
N GLY A 59 -0.68 -19.93 10.95
CA GLY A 59 -1.25 -20.49 12.18
C GLY A 59 -2.78 -20.53 12.20
N ASN A 60 -3.45 -20.55 11.04
CA ASN A 60 -4.91 -20.59 10.87
C ASN A 60 -5.66 -19.42 11.53
N ARG A 61 -4.98 -18.31 11.82
CA ARG A 61 -5.65 -17.11 12.36
C ARG A 61 -6.48 -16.44 11.27
N VAL A 62 -7.70 -16.06 11.62
CA VAL A 62 -8.61 -15.38 10.72
C VAL A 62 -8.17 -13.94 10.52
N LYS A 63 -8.18 -13.45 9.29
CA LYS A 63 -7.90 -12.05 8.91
C LYS A 63 -8.89 -11.55 7.88
N LEU A 64 -8.93 -10.24 7.65
CA LEU A 64 -9.60 -9.67 6.49
C LEU A 64 -8.55 -9.44 5.37
N ALA A 65 -8.72 -10.09 4.23
CA ALA A 65 -7.97 -9.77 3.02
C ALA A 65 -8.71 -8.66 2.26
N SER A 66 -8.27 -7.41 2.43
CA SER A 66 -8.86 -6.28 1.71
C SER A 66 -8.44 -6.34 0.24
N HIS A 67 -9.41 -6.49 -0.66
CA HIS A 67 -9.09 -6.76 -2.06
C HIS A 67 -9.01 -5.48 -2.88
N GLN A 68 -10.07 -4.69 -2.94
CA GLN A 68 -10.11 -3.48 -3.74
C GLN A 68 -10.60 -2.27 -2.93
N THR A 69 -10.07 -1.10 -3.26
CA THR A 69 -10.56 0.20 -2.81
C THR A 69 -10.55 1.14 -4.01
N GLY A 70 -11.69 1.62 -4.41
CA GLY A 70 -11.85 2.51 -5.54
C GLY A 70 -12.57 3.80 -5.14
N VAL A 71 -12.14 4.92 -5.75
CA VAL A 71 -12.76 6.23 -5.60
C VAL A 71 -12.80 6.89 -6.98
N LEU A 72 -13.95 7.38 -7.39
CA LEU A 72 -14.10 8.10 -8.65
C LEU A 72 -13.09 9.25 -8.76
N PRO A 73 -12.49 9.51 -9.93
CA PRO A 73 -11.47 10.55 -10.12
C PRO A 73 -11.87 11.91 -9.56
N ALA A 74 -13.12 12.33 -9.73
CA ALA A 74 -13.65 13.60 -9.22
C ALA A 74 -13.66 13.69 -7.67
N TYR A 75 -13.56 12.57 -6.96
CA TYR A 75 -13.61 12.46 -5.51
C TYR A 75 -12.27 12.07 -4.88
N GLN A 76 -11.23 11.87 -5.71
CA GLN A 76 -9.87 11.58 -5.23
C GLN A 76 -9.26 12.81 -4.52
N ASP A 77 -8.20 12.56 -3.76
CA ASP A 77 -7.45 13.56 -2.98
C ASP A 77 -8.29 14.31 -1.90
N ARG A 78 -9.56 13.90 -1.67
CA ARG A 78 -10.45 14.41 -0.62
C ARG A 78 -10.50 13.52 0.64
N GLY A 79 -9.59 12.56 0.76
CA GLY A 79 -9.50 11.67 1.92
C GLY A 79 -10.51 10.51 1.94
N LEU A 80 -11.34 10.33 0.90
CA LEU A 80 -12.38 9.29 0.87
C LEU A 80 -11.79 7.87 0.97
N GLY A 81 -10.68 7.59 0.28
CA GLY A 81 -10.00 6.29 0.39
C GLY A 81 -9.56 5.99 1.83
N ARG A 82 -9.04 6.99 2.58
CA ARG A 82 -8.72 6.82 4.01
C ARG A 82 -9.98 6.56 4.83
N ARG A 83 -11.07 7.28 4.58
CA ARG A 83 -12.36 7.08 5.30
C ARG A 83 -12.90 5.68 5.08
N LEU A 84 -12.90 5.18 3.84
CA LEU A 84 -13.30 3.80 3.52
C LEU A 84 -12.47 2.78 4.30
N LYS A 85 -11.14 2.93 4.36
CA LYS A 85 -10.25 2.07 5.14
C LYS A 85 -10.55 2.14 6.64
N LEU A 86 -10.84 3.30 7.20
CA LEU A 86 -11.20 3.44 8.62
C LEU A 86 -12.53 2.77 8.95
N VAL A 87 -13.53 2.85 8.07
CA VAL A 87 -14.79 2.12 8.22
C VAL A 87 -14.57 0.61 8.11
N GLN A 88 -13.73 0.16 7.17
CA GLN A 88 -13.32 -1.23 7.04
C GLN A 88 -12.64 -1.73 8.33
N ARG A 89 -11.73 -0.92 8.92
CA ARG A 89 -11.09 -1.23 10.22
C ARG A 89 -12.15 -1.43 11.32
N LYS A 90 -13.09 -0.49 11.43
CA LYS A 90 -14.16 -0.56 12.44
C LYS A 90 -14.99 -1.84 12.25
N ALA A 91 -15.36 -2.18 11.03
CA ALA A 91 -16.11 -3.39 10.71
C ALA A 91 -15.32 -4.68 11.01
N ALA A 92 -14.01 -4.69 10.74
CA ALA A 92 -13.14 -5.83 11.06
C ALA A 92 -13.00 -6.02 12.58
N LEU A 93 -12.75 -4.95 13.34
CA LEU A 93 -12.67 -5.00 14.79
C LEU A 93 -13.98 -5.48 15.44
N ALA A 94 -15.14 -5.07 14.92
CA ALA A 94 -16.45 -5.55 15.40
C ALA A 94 -16.67 -7.05 15.13
N LYS A 95 -15.86 -7.66 14.26
CA LYS A 95 -15.83 -9.12 13.98
C LYS A 95 -14.68 -9.82 14.72
N ASN A 96 -14.04 -9.17 15.69
CA ASN A 96 -12.88 -9.66 16.44
C ASN A 96 -11.67 -10.01 15.54
N LEU A 97 -11.53 -9.33 14.39
CA LEU A 97 -10.36 -9.44 13.55
C LEU A 97 -9.33 -8.40 13.97
N ASP A 98 -8.11 -8.82 14.20
CA ASP A 98 -7.00 -7.98 14.62
C ASP A 98 -6.11 -7.50 13.45
N ARG A 99 -6.29 -8.09 12.25
CA ARG A 99 -5.40 -7.89 11.10
C ARG A 99 -6.17 -7.75 9.80
N ILE A 100 -5.81 -6.73 9.01
CA ILE A 100 -6.20 -6.61 7.61
C ILE A 100 -4.93 -6.67 6.75
N THR A 101 -4.99 -7.39 5.62
CA THR A 101 -3.89 -7.47 4.66
C THR A 101 -4.36 -7.04 3.27
N TRP A 102 -3.46 -6.48 2.47
CA TRP A 102 -3.69 -6.23 1.03
C TRP A 102 -2.37 -6.06 0.30
N THR A 103 -2.44 -6.01 -1.01
CA THR A 103 -1.28 -5.75 -1.86
C THR A 103 -1.38 -4.38 -2.54
N PHE A 104 -0.23 -3.75 -2.77
CA PHE A 104 -0.15 -2.54 -3.59
C PHE A 104 1.20 -2.44 -4.31
N ASP A 105 1.26 -1.67 -5.40
CA ASP A 105 2.50 -1.41 -6.14
C ASP A 105 3.41 -0.46 -5.35
N PRO A 106 4.62 -0.90 -4.92
CA PRO A 106 5.53 -0.08 -4.12
C PRO A 106 6.03 1.18 -4.84
N LEU A 107 5.95 1.27 -6.17
CA LEU A 107 6.31 2.48 -6.90
C LEU A 107 5.17 3.52 -6.95
N GLN A 108 3.97 3.18 -6.49
CA GLN A 108 2.83 4.10 -6.34
C GLN A 108 2.91 4.84 -5.00
N TRP A 109 3.73 5.89 -4.93
CA TRP A 109 4.03 6.59 -3.68
C TRP A 109 2.79 7.13 -2.95
N ARG A 110 1.73 7.53 -3.67
CA ARG A 110 0.48 8.00 -3.05
C ARG A 110 -0.20 6.88 -2.26
N ASN A 111 -0.23 5.66 -2.81
CA ASN A 111 -0.74 4.49 -2.12
C ASN A 111 0.17 4.11 -0.94
N ALA A 112 1.48 4.14 -1.13
CA ALA A 112 2.44 3.89 -0.07
C ALA A 112 2.25 4.88 1.10
N ARG A 113 2.10 6.17 0.81
CA ARG A 113 1.84 7.19 1.84
C ARG A 113 0.53 6.97 2.58
N LEU A 114 -0.54 6.61 1.86
CA LEU A 114 -1.81 6.26 2.51
C LEU A 114 -1.61 5.06 3.43
N ASN A 115 -1.01 4.00 2.91
CA ASN A 115 -0.92 2.71 3.61
C ASN A 115 0.01 2.78 4.83
N LEU A 116 1.24 3.27 4.67
CA LEU A 116 2.22 3.28 5.74
C LEU A 116 2.08 4.54 6.62
N SER A 117 2.14 5.74 6.02
CA SER A 117 2.21 6.97 6.81
C SER A 117 0.87 7.38 7.44
N LYS A 118 -0.27 7.09 6.77
CA LYS A 118 -1.60 7.54 7.24
C LYS A 118 -2.41 6.46 7.97
N LEU A 119 -2.23 5.19 7.59
CA LEU A 119 -2.93 4.07 8.20
C LEU A 119 -2.05 3.29 9.18
N GLY A 120 -0.72 3.38 9.06
CA GLY A 120 0.21 2.63 9.90
C GLY A 120 0.30 1.14 9.52
N ALA A 121 -0.01 0.78 8.27
CA ALA A 121 0.33 -0.54 7.78
C ALA A 121 1.86 -0.67 7.64
N VAL A 122 2.37 -1.88 7.73
CA VAL A 122 3.80 -2.19 7.59
C VAL A 122 3.99 -3.29 6.55
N CYS A 123 5.20 -3.42 6.02
CA CYS A 123 5.48 -4.42 5.00
C CYS A 123 6.88 -5.02 5.15
N ASN A 124 6.94 -6.35 5.18
CA ASN A 124 8.17 -7.13 5.09
C ASN A 124 8.11 -8.23 4.01
N THR A 125 7.16 -8.12 3.09
CA THR A 125 6.94 -9.13 2.05
C THR A 125 6.82 -8.47 0.68
N TYR A 126 7.79 -8.75 -0.18
CA TYR A 126 7.82 -8.35 -1.58
C TYR A 126 7.48 -9.53 -2.48
N VAL A 127 6.48 -9.36 -3.33
CA VAL A 127 6.05 -10.42 -4.27
C VAL A 127 6.32 -9.94 -5.69
N PRO A 128 7.33 -10.50 -6.37
CA PRO A 128 7.60 -10.17 -7.77
C PRO A 128 6.50 -10.68 -8.67
N ASN A 129 6.06 -9.85 -9.61
CA ASN A 129 5.13 -10.19 -10.69
C ASN A 129 3.89 -11.00 -10.26
N LEU A 130 3.27 -10.58 -9.13
CA LEU A 130 2.20 -11.34 -8.45
C LEU A 130 1.01 -11.67 -9.38
N TYR A 131 0.65 -10.77 -10.28
CA TYR A 131 -0.51 -10.90 -11.16
C TYR A 131 -0.15 -11.16 -12.62
N GLY A 132 1.14 -11.41 -12.92
CA GLY A 132 1.60 -11.53 -14.30
C GLY A 132 1.52 -10.20 -15.06
N GLU A 133 1.29 -10.29 -16.36
CA GLU A 133 1.04 -9.11 -17.21
C GLU A 133 -0.37 -8.57 -16.93
N MET A 134 -0.46 -7.27 -16.70
CA MET A 134 -1.73 -6.59 -16.44
C MET A 134 -2.00 -5.58 -17.55
N GLU A 135 -3.21 -5.62 -18.09
CA GLU A 135 -3.61 -4.78 -19.23
C GLU A 135 -4.31 -3.47 -18.80
N ASP A 136 -4.60 -3.31 -17.50
CA ASP A 136 -5.22 -2.08 -17.02
C ASP A 136 -4.27 -0.88 -17.05
N VAL A 137 -4.83 0.31 -17.22
CA VAL A 137 -4.09 1.58 -17.41
C VAL A 137 -3.06 1.86 -16.32
N LEU A 138 -3.31 1.42 -15.08
CA LEU A 138 -2.42 1.70 -13.95
C LEU A 138 -1.21 0.76 -13.93
N ASN A 139 -1.39 -0.50 -14.34
CA ASN A 139 -0.38 -1.55 -14.19
C ASN A 139 0.36 -1.91 -15.49
N GLN A 140 -0.22 -1.66 -16.64
CA GLN A 140 0.37 -1.95 -17.96
C GLN A 140 1.82 -1.43 -18.09
N GLY A 141 2.68 -2.25 -18.73
CA GLY A 141 4.04 -1.86 -19.13
C GLY A 141 5.12 -2.08 -18.07
N LEU A 142 4.80 -2.60 -16.89
CA LEU A 142 5.77 -3.04 -15.88
C LEU A 142 5.34 -4.35 -15.24
N PRO A 143 6.29 -5.18 -14.77
CA PRO A 143 5.96 -6.34 -13.94
C PRO A 143 5.10 -5.94 -12.73
N SER A 144 4.10 -6.76 -12.42
CA SER A 144 3.11 -6.49 -11.38
C SER A 144 3.60 -6.80 -9.96
N ASP A 145 4.76 -6.26 -9.59
CA ASP A 145 5.34 -6.42 -8.26
C ASP A 145 4.47 -5.77 -7.19
N ARG A 146 4.37 -6.41 -6.05
CA ARG A 146 3.53 -5.95 -4.94
C ARG A 146 4.25 -6.03 -3.60
N PHE A 147 4.00 -5.04 -2.75
CA PHE A 147 4.09 -5.18 -1.31
C PHE A 147 2.84 -5.89 -0.81
N ASN A 148 3.01 -6.92 0.04
CA ASN A 148 1.93 -7.50 0.81
C ASN A 148 2.01 -6.93 2.23
N VAL A 149 1.07 -6.05 2.57
CA VAL A 149 1.11 -5.29 3.83
C VAL A 149 0.24 -5.91 4.90
N ASP A 150 0.67 -5.66 6.13
CA ASP A 150 -0.03 -5.99 7.35
C ASP A 150 -0.52 -4.72 8.05
N TRP A 151 -1.78 -4.68 8.37
CA TRP A 151 -2.39 -3.64 9.16
C TRP A 151 -2.91 -4.22 10.47
N TRP A 152 -2.11 -4.08 11.52
CA TRP A 152 -2.40 -4.58 12.86
C TRP A 152 -3.30 -3.58 13.58
N LEU A 153 -4.60 -3.82 13.55
CA LEU A 153 -5.65 -2.84 13.76
C LEU A 153 -5.63 -2.16 15.13
N SER A 154 -5.20 -2.85 16.18
CA SER A 154 -5.16 -2.35 17.55
C SER A 154 -3.74 -2.14 18.08
N SER A 155 -2.70 -2.28 17.23
CA SER A 155 -1.33 -2.03 17.67
C SER A 155 -1.12 -0.55 18.01
N GLU A 156 -0.22 -0.27 18.93
CA GLU A 156 0.18 1.09 19.29
C GLU A 156 0.66 1.88 18.07
N HIS A 157 1.44 1.23 17.19
CA HIS A 157 1.89 1.82 15.93
C HIS A 157 0.73 2.35 15.09
N VAL A 158 -0.32 1.55 14.89
CA VAL A 158 -1.50 1.95 14.11
C VAL A 158 -2.30 3.03 14.83
N VAL A 159 -2.56 2.87 16.13
CA VAL A 159 -3.34 3.84 16.90
C VAL A 159 -2.68 5.22 16.84
N ARG A 160 -1.39 5.32 17.14
CA ARG A 160 -0.64 6.59 17.09
C ARG A 160 -0.64 7.22 15.69
N ARG A 161 -0.52 6.41 14.62
CA ARG A 161 -0.62 6.92 13.24
C ARG A 161 -2.01 7.48 12.93
N LEU A 162 -3.06 6.83 13.37
CA LEU A 162 -4.44 7.28 13.14
C LEU A 162 -4.75 8.57 13.88
N GLU A 163 -4.13 8.80 15.03
CA GLU A 163 -4.18 10.04 15.83
C GLU A 163 -3.29 11.16 15.24
N GLY A 164 -2.59 10.89 14.16
CA GLY A 164 -1.73 11.87 13.48
C GLY A 164 -0.36 12.07 14.13
N GLN A 165 0.03 11.21 15.06
CA GLN A 165 1.35 11.28 15.70
C GLN A 165 2.44 10.80 14.73
N THR A 166 3.59 11.49 14.73
CA THR A 166 4.78 11.06 14.02
C THR A 166 5.45 9.94 14.81
N ILE A 167 5.58 8.75 14.22
CA ILE A 167 6.24 7.60 14.86
C ILE A 167 7.66 7.43 14.32
N ALA A 168 7.97 8.03 13.17
CA ALA A 168 9.32 8.01 12.63
C ALA A 168 10.27 8.64 13.64
N PRO A 169 11.42 7.99 13.92
CA PRO A 169 12.45 8.57 14.75
C PRO A 169 12.94 9.86 14.11
N ASP A 170 13.54 10.74 14.91
CA ASP A 170 14.23 11.91 14.39
C ASP A 170 15.44 11.46 13.56
N LEU A 171 15.23 11.35 12.25
CA LEU A 171 16.27 10.88 11.32
C LEU A 171 17.38 11.92 11.10
N SER A 172 17.26 13.13 11.65
CA SER A 172 18.35 14.13 11.61
C SER A 172 19.49 13.75 12.53
N SER A 173 19.20 12.99 13.60
CA SER A 173 20.14 12.50 14.60
C SER A 173 20.63 11.07 14.36
N LEU A 174 20.05 10.35 13.37
CA LEU A 174 20.36 8.95 13.07
C LEU A 174 21.14 8.82 11.77
N ASP A 175 22.12 7.91 11.77
CA ASP A 175 22.74 7.44 10.53
C ASP A 175 21.71 6.59 9.77
N CYS A 176 21.09 7.22 8.77
CA CYS A 176 20.03 6.61 7.98
C CYS A 176 20.38 6.76 6.48
N PRO A 177 21.20 5.86 5.94
CA PRO A 177 21.68 5.95 4.56
C PRO A 177 20.55 5.76 3.57
N VAL A 178 20.66 6.46 2.43
CA VAL A 178 19.82 6.21 1.24
C VAL A 178 20.51 5.17 0.38
N LEU A 179 19.91 3.96 0.26
CA LEU A 179 20.54 2.82 -0.42
C LEU A 179 20.65 2.99 -1.93
N ASN A 180 19.83 3.87 -2.53
CA ASN A 180 19.72 4.05 -3.97
C ASN A 180 19.46 5.51 -4.35
N ALA A 181 20.25 6.42 -3.83
CA ALA A 181 20.11 7.85 -4.12
C ALA A 181 20.11 8.11 -5.63
N ALA A 182 18.98 8.62 -6.14
CA ALA A 182 18.80 8.86 -7.56
C ALA A 182 19.60 10.07 -8.05
N THR A 183 20.09 9.99 -9.28
CA THR A 183 20.64 11.12 -10.04
C THR A 183 19.57 11.73 -10.96
N THR A 184 19.90 12.76 -11.69
CA THR A 184 18.97 13.38 -12.65
C THR A 184 19.48 13.14 -14.07
N SER A 185 18.62 12.61 -14.93
CA SER A 185 18.91 12.45 -16.37
C SER A 185 18.97 13.80 -17.08
N LYS A 186 19.56 13.83 -18.28
CA LYS A 186 19.54 15.02 -19.18
C LYS A 186 18.14 15.50 -19.57
N HIS A 187 17.13 14.67 -19.38
CA HIS A 187 15.72 14.99 -19.63
C HIS A 187 14.94 15.34 -18.35
N GLY A 188 15.63 15.51 -17.22
CA GLY A 188 15.01 15.89 -15.94
C GLY A 188 14.32 14.75 -15.18
N PHE A 189 14.46 13.49 -15.62
CA PHE A 189 13.90 12.35 -14.89
C PHE A 189 14.87 11.85 -13.82
N ALA A 190 14.34 11.42 -12.68
CA ALA A 190 15.14 10.73 -11.68
C ALA A 190 15.58 9.34 -12.19
N LEU A 191 16.88 9.09 -12.15
CA LEU A 191 17.50 7.84 -12.55
C LEU A 191 17.92 7.07 -11.31
N PRO A 192 17.49 5.81 -11.14
CA PRO A 192 18.06 4.97 -10.10
C PRO A 192 19.54 4.71 -10.41
N PRO A 193 20.43 4.57 -9.41
CA PRO A 193 21.82 4.18 -9.67
C PRO A 193 21.91 2.74 -10.19
N ASP A 194 22.97 2.43 -10.94
CA ASP A 194 23.21 1.08 -11.48
C ASP A 194 23.48 0.06 -10.37
N SER A 195 24.13 0.49 -9.29
CA SER A 195 24.38 -0.30 -8.09
C SER A 195 23.59 0.28 -6.89
N CYS A 196 23.30 -0.55 -5.93
CA CYS A 196 22.69 -0.13 -4.67
C CYS A 196 23.44 -0.78 -3.53
N ASP A 197 23.52 -0.05 -2.42
CA ASP A 197 24.07 -0.57 -1.19
C ASP A 197 23.11 -1.60 -0.57
N LEU A 198 23.67 -2.54 0.17
CA LEU A 198 22.87 -3.43 1.01
C LEU A 198 22.44 -2.67 2.27
N PRO A 199 21.26 -2.98 2.82
CA PRO A 199 20.81 -2.34 4.03
C PRO A 199 21.75 -2.61 5.19
N LEU A 200 22.13 -1.53 5.89
CA LEU A 200 23.02 -1.55 7.05
C LEU A 200 22.43 -0.67 8.16
N GLY A 201 22.67 -1.03 9.43
CA GLY A 201 22.20 -0.29 10.58
C GLY A 201 20.72 -0.49 10.92
N GLN A 202 20.26 0.24 11.93
CA GLN A 202 18.90 0.13 12.46
C GLN A 202 17.84 0.65 11.47
N PHE A 203 18.18 1.68 10.69
CA PHE A 203 17.31 2.31 9.72
C PHE A 203 18.02 2.55 8.40
N CYS A 204 17.30 2.44 7.29
CA CYS A 204 17.77 2.87 5.98
C CYS A 204 16.61 3.40 5.13
N LEU A 205 16.94 4.15 4.10
CA LEU A 205 15.99 4.74 3.16
C LEU A 205 16.12 4.10 1.78
N VAL A 206 14.98 3.85 1.16
CA VAL A 206 14.91 3.42 -0.24
C VAL A 206 14.13 4.46 -1.03
N GLU A 207 14.81 5.11 -1.98
CA GLU A 207 14.18 6.10 -2.85
C GLU A 207 13.27 5.42 -3.88
N VAL A 208 12.13 6.06 -4.18
CA VAL A 208 11.21 5.64 -5.24
C VAL A 208 10.79 6.86 -6.06
N PRO A 209 10.41 6.66 -7.35
CA PRO A 209 10.10 7.78 -8.23
C PRO A 209 8.92 8.61 -7.69
N THR A 210 8.96 9.90 -7.99
CA THR A 210 7.88 10.83 -7.61
C THR A 210 6.60 10.63 -8.42
N ASP A 211 6.70 10.08 -9.62
CA ASP A 211 5.56 9.76 -10.49
C ASP A 211 5.91 8.64 -11.47
N ILE A 212 5.60 7.41 -11.10
CA ILE A 212 5.83 6.25 -11.95
C ILE A 212 4.94 6.27 -13.19
N ALA A 213 3.75 6.88 -13.13
CA ALA A 213 2.85 6.95 -14.28
C ALA A 213 3.41 7.86 -15.39
N ILE A 214 4.07 8.95 -15.01
CA ILE A 214 4.78 9.81 -15.96
C ILE A 214 5.97 9.06 -16.57
N LEU A 215 6.76 8.36 -15.76
CA LEU A 215 7.91 7.57 -16.25
C LEU A 215 7.47 6.50 -17.24
N LYS A 216 6.42 5.73 -16.92
CA LYS A 216 5.87 4.71 -17.83
C LYS A 216 5.52 5.27 -19.21
N ARG A 217 4.96 6.47 -19.28
CA ARG A 217 4.57 7.09 -20.57
C ARG A 217 5.72 7.74 -21.32
N LYS A 218 6.66 8.39 -20.60
CA LYS A 218 7.68 9.25 -21.22
C LYS A 218 9.08 8.64 -21.24
N ALA A 219 9.37 7.68 -20.37
CA ALA A 219 10.67 7.05 -20.20
C ALA A 219 10.50 5.61 -19.66
N PRO A 220 9.87 4.70 -20.44
CA PRO A 220 9.54 3.34 -20.00
C PRO A 220 10.76 2.55 -19.54
N ASP A 221 11.92 2.74 -20.17
CA ASP A 221 13.17 2.09 -19.77
C ASP A 221 13.60 2.51 -18.36
N ILE A 222 13.45 3.80 -18.02
CA ILE A 222 13.75 4.30 -16.67
C ILE A 222 12.72 3.74 -15.66
N ALA A 223 11.46 3.64 -16.06
CA ALA A 223 10.43 3.03 -15.20
C ALA A 223 10.75 1.56 -14.90
N LEU A 224 11.23 0.81 -15.89
CA LEU A 224 11.66 -0.58 -15.73
C LEU A 224 12.92 -0.67 -14.84
N GLN A 225 13.90 0.21 -15.03
CA GLN A 225 15.08 0.27 -14.15
C GLN A 225 14.69 0.48 -12.68
N TRP A 226 13.78 1.42 -12.38
CA TRP A 226 13.23 1.61 -11.04
C TRP A 226 12.57 0.34 -10.49
N ARG A 227 11.77 -0.34 -11.30
CA ARG A 227 11.12 -1.59 -10.91
C ARG A 227 12.13 -2.67 -10.52
N LEU A 228 13.11 -2.92 -11.38
CA LEU A 228 14.09 -3.98 -11.16
C LEU A 228 15.04 -3.67 -9.99
N GLN A 229 15.48 -2.42 -9.86
CA GLN A 229 16.34 -2.02 -8.77
C GLN A 229 15.62 -2.10 -7.41
N THR A 230 14.42 -1.52 -7.30
CA THR A 230 13.65 -1.56 -6.05
C THR A 230 13.24 -2.98 -5.68
N ARG A 231 12.95 -3.87 -6.65
CA ARG A 231 12.77 -5.30 -6.42
C ARG A 231 13.98 -5.90 -5.71
N LYS A 232 15.18 -5.68 -6.26
CA LYS A 232 16.43 -6.20 -5.69
C LYS A 232 16.62 -5.71 -4.24
N ILE A 233 16.45 -4.42 -4.00
CA ILE A 233 16.65 -3.81 -2.68
C ILE A 233 15.64 -4.36 -1.67
N PHE A 234 14.34 -4.30 -1.97
CA PHE A 234 13.32 -4.72 -1.02
C PHE A 234 13.37 -6.23 -0.75
N THR A 235 13.64 -7.05 -1.76
CA THR A 235 13.80 -8.51 -1.55
C THR A 235 14.98 -8.78 -0.61
N ALA A 236 16.13 -8.15 -0.83
CA ALA A 236 17.30 -8.31 0.04
C ALA A 236 17.05 -7.77 1.46
N ALA A 237 16.45 -6.57 1.58
CA ALA A 237 16.17 -5.98 2.88
C ALA A 237 15.19 -6.84 3.71
N PHE A 238 14.11 -7.28 3.11
CA PHE A 238 13.11 -8.09 3.82
C PHE A 238 13.65 -9.48 4.22
N SER A 239 14.52 -10.07 3.39
CA SER A 239 15.16 -11.35 3.74
C SER A 239 16.16 -11.23 4.90
N THR A 240 16.63 -10.03 5.21
CA THR A 240 17.54 -9.75 6.33
C THR A 240 16.85 -9.13 7.55
N GLY A 241 15.52 -9.15 7.61
CA GLY A 241 14.75 -8.75 8.79
C GLY A 241 14.27 -7.29 8.81
N TYR A 242 14.47 -6.54 7.71
CA TYR A 242 13.90 -5.20 7.63
C TYR A 242 12.40 -5.21 7.36
N THR A 243 11.73 -4.18 7.84
CA THR A 243 10.31 -3.91 7.60
C THR A 243 10.16 -2.47 7.11
N ALA A 244 9.39 -2.25 6.06
CA ALA A 244 8.99 -0.92 5.62
C ALA A 244 7.88 -0.39 6.56
N VAL A 245 8.20 0.67 7.30
CA VAL A 245 7.34 1.21 8.38
C VAL A 245 6.77 2.59 8.08
N ASP A 246 7.32 3.31 7.10
CA ASP A 246 6.84 4.63 6.71
C ASP A 246 7.20 4.97 5.26
N LEU A 247 6.55 6.00 4.71
CA LEU A 247 6.97 6.70 3.50
C LEU A 247 7.19 8.18 3.81
N LEU A 248 8.42 8.64 3.63
CA LEU A 248 8.85 10.00 3.88
C LEU A 248 8.93 10.80 2.59
N ARG A 249 8.63 12.10 2.67
CA ARG A 249 8.88 13.02 1.56
C ARG A 249 9.85 14.11 2.01
N ARG A 250 11.02 14.17 1.35
CA ARG A 250 12.09 15.14 1.65
C ARG A 250 12.54 15.79 0.35
N GLN A 251 12.58 17.12 0.33
CA GLN A 251 13.04 17.91 -0.83
C GLN A 251 12.42 17.47 -2.16
N GLY A 252 11.12 17.15 -2.16
CA GLY A 252 10.39 16.72 -3.34
C GLY A 252 10.57 15.24 -3.75
N ARG A 253 11.43 14.48 -3.05
CA ARG A 253 11.67 13.04 -3.27
C ARG A 253 10.93 12.18 -2.27
N ASN A 254 10.69 10.91 -2.61
CA ASN A 254 9.96 9.95 -1.78
C ASN A 254 10.88 8.80 -1.36
N TYR A 255 10.80 8.44 -0.08
CA TYR A 255 11.66 7.41 0.52
C TYR A 255 10.83 6.49 1.40
N TYR A 256 10.95 5.18 1.19
CA TYR A 256 10.54 4.23 2.21
C TYR A 256 11.54 4.26 3.36
N LEU A 257 11.04 4.31 4.58
CA LEU A 257 11.81 4.06 5.80
C LEU A 257 11.74 2.58 6.11
N LEU A 258 12.89 1.92 6.12
CA LEU A 258 13.05 0.55 6.54
C LEU A 258 13.65 0.51 7.93
N GLN A 259 13.13 -0.36 8.78
CA GLN A 259 13.60 -0.61 10.15
C GLN A 259 13.96 -2.07 10.32
N LEU A 260 15.18 -2.33 10.82
CA LEU A 260 15.65 -3.68 11.16
C LEU A 260 14.95 -4.16 12.43
N ASP A 261 14.60 -5.45 12.47
CA ASP A 261 13.98 -6.12 13.62
C ASP A 261 12.75 -5.40 14.20
N TRP A 262 11.96 -4.76 13.30
CA TRP A 262 10.71 -4.14 13.72
C TRP A 262 9.78 -5.17 14.35
N LYS A 263 9.29 -4.89 15.55
CA LYS A 263 8.36 -5.76 16.28
C LYS A 263 7.04 -5.05 16.51
N LEU A 264 5.98 -5.83 16.47
CA LEU A 264 4.66 -5.37 16.86
C LEU A 264 4.67 -5.10 18.37
N SER A 265 4.58 -3.83 18.78
CA SER A 265 4.36 -3.50 20.19
C SER A 265 2.93 -3.85 20.56
N SER A 266 2.77 -4.69 21.58
CA SER A 266 1.46 -4.90 22.19
C SER A 266 1.15 -3.77 23.18
N PRO A 267 -0.14 -3.43 23.41
CA PRO A 267 -0.51 -2.45 24.44
C PRO A 267 -0.07 -2.86 25.87
N GLU A 268 0.33 -4.10 26.08
CA GLU A 268 0.81 -4.62 27.36
C GLU A 268 2.31 -4.34 27.61
N ASP A 269 3.10 -4.10 26.54
CA ASP A 269 4.54 -3.84 26.67
C ASP A 269 4.85 -2.41 27.16
N THR A 270 3.88 -1.51 27.13
CA THR A 270 4.03 -0.09 27.53
C THR A 270 3.66 0.21 28.99
N LYS A 271 3.29 -0.81 29.78
CA LYS A 271 2.90 -0.67 31.21
C LYS A 271 4.00 -1.11 32.18
N LYS A 272 5.24 -1.23 31.71
CA LYS A 272 6.37 -1.50 32.61
C LYS A 272 7.26 -0.28 32.76
#